data_68a6920246820e381d4f77ecd810fe80
#
_entry.id   68a6920246820e381d4f77ecd810fe80
#
_cell.length_a   1.000
_cell.length_b   1.000
_cell.length_c   1.000
_cell.angle_alpha   90.00
_cell.angle_beta   90.00
_cell.angle_gamma   90.00
#
_symmetry.space_group_name_H-M   'P 1'
#
loop_
_entity.id
_entity.type
_entity.pdbx_description
1 polymer ?
#
loop_
_entity_poly.entity_id
_entity_poly.type
_entity_poly.pdbx_seq_one_letter_code
_entity_poly.pdbx_strand_id
1 'polypeptide(L)'
;MNVIVTGGTGFVGTNLIKRLLKDGYKVVSLDNYSTGLKENEQAGCQYFDVDLCEVKDYSLFMSNVDVIYHIGALARIQPSLTRPIHHIKNNVDSTLNVLEFARNEKIPVVYAGSSSKHHGLYGSPYAWSKWMGEEICKLYNQCYD
;
A
#
# COMPACT_ATOMS: atom_id res chain seq x y z
N MET A 1 -5.02 18.35 -4.02
CA MET A 1 -5.09 16.96 -4.50
C MET A 1 -5.76 16.11 -3.45
N ASN A 2 -6.51 15.10 -3.89
CA ASN A 2 -7.14 14.06 -3.08
C ASN A 2 -6.26 12.81 -3.12
N VAL A 3 -5.76 12.38 -1.98
CA VAL A 3 -4.72 11.34 -1.88
C VAL A 3 -5.18 10.20 -1.00
N ILE A 4 -5.06 8.98 -1.50
CA ILE A 4 -5.20 7.76 -0.68
C ILE A 4 -3.79 7.26 -0.31
N VAL A 5 -3.58 6.97 0.97
CA VAL A 5 -2.37 6.32 1.49
C VAL A 5 -2.77 5.00 2.12
N THR A 6 -2.30 3.88 1.59
CA THR A 6 -2.48 2.59 2.25
C THR A 6 -1.34 2.34 3.23
N GLY A 7 -1.62 1.71 4.36
CA GLY A 7 -0.61 1.50 5.40
C GLY A 7 -0.20 2.78 6.14
N GLY A 8 -1.16 3.71 6.31
CA GLY A 8 -0.90 5.06 6.84
C GLY A 8 -0.55 5.11 8.33
N THR A 9 -0.79 4.04 9.10
CA THR A 9 -0.44 3.97 10.52
C THR A 9 0.92 3.31 10.79
N GLY A 10 1.58 2.83 9.73
CA GLY A 10 2.97 2.38 9.77
C GLY A 10 3.97 3.54 9.75
N PHE A 11 5.26 3.25 9.97
CA PHE A 11 6.31 4.27 10.05
C PHE A 11 6.40 5.15 8.80
N VAL A 12 6.44 4.55 7.62
CA VAL A 12 6.57 5.29 6.35
C VAL A 12 5.28 6.07 6.06
N GLY A 13 4.12 5.39 6.16
CA GLY A 13 2.81 5.98 5.89
C GLY A 13 2.51 7.19 6.77
N THR A 14 2.78 7.10 8.07
CA THR A 14 2.62 8.21 9.02
C THR A 14 3.43 9.44 8.61
N ASN A 15 4.70 9.26 8.25
CA ASN A 15 5.56 10.39 7.86
C ASN A 15 5.15 10.98 6.51
N LEU A 16 4.71 10.14 5.57
CA LEU A 16 4.15 10.59 4.30
C LEU A 16 2.87 11.42 4.51
N ILE A 17 1.94 10.93 5.34
CA ILE A 17 0.69 11.65 5.65
C ILE A 17 0.98 13.01 6.27
N LYS A 18 1.90 13.09 7.25
CA LYS A 18 2.33 14.37 7.82
C LYS A 18 2.79 15.35 6.76
N ARG A 19 3.56 14.90 5.80
CA ARG A 19 4.06 15.75 4.71
C ARG A 19 2.95 16.18 3.78
N LEU A 20 2.08 15.27 3.35
CA LEU A 20 0.96 15.56 2.45
C LEU A 20 -0.02 16.57 3.06
N LEU A 21 -0.34 16.42 4.36
CA LEU A 21 -1.19 17.37 5.09
C LEU A 21 -0.56 18.75 5.17
N LYS A 22 0.77 18.82 5.44
CA LYS A 22 1.51 20.08 5.47
C LYS A 22 1.49 20.78 4.11
N ASP A 23 1.51 20.03 3.02
CA ASP A 23 1.44 20.54 1.66
C ASP A 23 0.00 20.87 1.21
N GLY A 24 -0.99 20.76 2.12
CA GLY A 24 -2.39 21.15 1.90
C GLY A 24 -3.24 20.12 1.13
N TYR A 25 -2.81 18.86 1.04
CA TYR A 25 -3.59 17.82 0.38
C TYR A 25 -4.68 17.26 1.30
N LYS A 26 -5.78 16.79 0.70
CA LYS A 26 -6.79 16.00 1.41
C LYS A 26 -6.33 14.55 1.40
N VAL A 27 -6.20 13.96 2.57
CA VAL A 27 -5.62 12.63 2.73
C VAL A 27 -6.60 11.69 3.42
N VAL A 28 -6.77 10.52 2.84
CA VAL A 28 -7.45 9.36 3.44
C VAL A 28 -6.42 8.25 3.63
N SER A 29 -6.45 7.59 4.76
CA SER A 29 -5.62 6.42 5.06
C SER A 29 -6.46 5.16 5.16
N LEU A 30 -5.99 4.09 4.51
CA LEU A 30 -6.56 2.75 4.58
C LEU A 30 -5.55 1.82 5.25
N ASP A 31 -5.89 1.28 6.42
CA ASP A 31 -5.00 0.45 7.23
C ASP A 31 -5.83 -0.52 8.08
N ASN A 32 -5.41 -1.75 8.25
CA ASN A 32 -6.07 -2.71 9.13
C ASN A 32 -5.41 -2.82 10.51
N TYR A 33 -4.47 -1.93 10.80
CA TYR A 33 -3.72 -1.85 12.07
C TYR A 33 -2.99 -3.15 12.46
N SER A 34 -2.80 -4.07 11.53
CA SER A 34 -2.14 -5.36 11.81
C SER A 34 -0.69 -5.21 12.28
N THR A 35 -0.02 -4.13 11.87
CA THR A 35 1.34 -3.78 12.28
C THR A 35 1.50 -2.29 12.59
N GLY A 36 0.58 -1.46 12.14
CA GLY A 36 0.51 -0.04 12.46
C GLY A 36 -0.14 0.21 13.83
N LEU A 37 0.01 1.42 14.33
CA LEU A 37 -0.49 1.81 15.64
C LEU A 37 -1.51 2.95 15.51
N LYS A 38 -2.61 2.86 16.23
CA LYS A 38 -3.65 3.89 16.21
C LYS A 38 -3.15 5.26 16.71
N GLU A 39 -2.18 5.26 17.61
CA GLU A 39 -1.50 6.48 18.09
C GLU A 39 -0.70 7.22 17.02
N ASN A 40 -0.44 6.58 15.88
CA ASN A 40 0.23 7.20 14.72
C ASN A 40 -0.72 8.01 13.83
N GLU A 41 -2.02 7.98 14.08
CA GLU A 41 -2.99 8.77 13.32
C GLU A 41 -2.67 10.28 13.40
N GLN A 42 -2.84 10.96 12.29
CA GLN A 42 -2.55 12.39 12.17
C GLN A 42 -3.84 13.20 12.08
N ALA A 43 -3.96 14.23 12.88
CA ALA A 43 -5.07 15.18 12.79
C ALA A 43 -5.14 15.78 11.37
N GLY A 44 -6.33 15.76 10.77
CA GLY A 44 -6.55 16.21 9.39
C GLY A 44 -6.52 15.12 8.33
N CYS A 45 -6.13 13.89 8.67
CA CYS A 45 -6.30 12.71 7.82
C CYS A 45 -7.49 11.89 8.30
N GLN A 46 -8.29 11.37 7.39
CA GLN A 46 -9.36 10.44 7.70
C GLN A 46 -8.84 9.00 7.58
N TYR A 47 -9.08 8.19 8.62
CA TYR A 47 -8.61 6.81 8.68
C TYR A 47 -9.78 5.82 8.60
N PHE A 48 -9.58 4.76 7.83
CA PHE A 48 -10.52 3.64 7.73
C PHE A 48 -9.80 2.34 8.07
N ASP A 49 -10.39 1.58 9.01
CA ASP A 49 -9.93 0.23 9.37
C ASP A 49 -10.46 -0.76 8.34
N VAL A 50 -9.60 -1.14 7.39
CA VAL A 50 -9.96 -2.01 6.27
C VAL A 50 -8.82 -2.92 5.86
N ASP A 51 -9.16 -4.16 5.50
CA ASP A 51 -8.21 -5.08 4.87
C ASP A 51 -8.17 -4.85 3.36
N LEU A 52 -7.01 -4.44 2.85
CA LEU A 52 -6.80 -4.16 1.42
C LEU A 52 -7.00 -5.40 0.53
N CYS A 53 -6.89 -6.62 1.08
CA CYS A 53 -7.18 -7.84 0.35
C CYS A 53 -8.67 -7.99 0.03
N GLU A 54 -9.55 -7.36 0.83
CA GLU A 54 -11.00 -7.40 0.67
C GLU A 54 -11.58 -6.19 -0.06
N VAL A 55 -10.86 -5.06 -0.08
CA VAL A 55 -11.31 -3.83 -0.74
C VAL A 55 -11.15 -3.94 -2.24
N LYS A 56 -12.24 -3.70 -2.98
CA LYS A 56 -12.26 -3.68 -4.45
C LYS A 56 -12.61 -2.30 -5.01
N ASP A 57 -13.31 -1.49 -4.24
CA ASP A 57 -13.74 -0.15 -4.64
C ASP A 57 -13.25 0.89 -3.61
N TYR A 58 -12.26 1.64 -3.99
CA TYR A 58 -11.65 2.68 -3.15
C TYR A 58 -12.42 4.01 -3.23
N SER A 59 -13.34 4.17 -4.19
CA SER A 59 -14.20 5.35 -4.29
C SER A 59 -15.13 5.51 -3.08
N LEU A 60 -15.39 4.41 -2.37
CA LEU A 60 -16.15 4.40 -1.12
C LEU A 60 -15.51 5.24 0.00
N PHE A 61 -14.20 5.46 -0.06
CA PHE A 61 -13.45 6.19 0.96
C PHE A 61 -13.11 7.62 0.57
N MET A 62 -12.95 7.88 -0.72
CA MET A 62 -12.64 9.20 -1.26
C MET A 62 -13.06 9.31 -2.72
N SER A 63 -13.84 10.35 -3.06
CA SER A 63 -14.19 10.69 -4.44
C SER A 63 -13.07 11.50 -5.12
N ASN A 64 -12.96 11.40 -6.44
CA ASN A 64 -12.00 12.16 -7.26
C ASN A 64 -10.55 12.03 -6.73
N VAL A 65 -10.11 10.79 -6.60
CA VAL A 65 -8.74 10.47 -6.16
C VAL A 65 -7.75 10.88 -7.25
N ASP A 66 -6.75 11.66 -6.89
CA ASP A 66 -5.69 12.10 -7.81
C ASP A 66 -4.49 11.16 -7.85
N VAL A 67 -4.21 10.47 -6.72
CA VAL A 67 -3.08 9.52 -6.60
C VAL A 67 -3.28 8.57 -5.43
N ILE A 68 -2.79 7.34 -5.58
CA ILE A 68 -2.72 6.36 -4.49
C ILE A 68 -1.25 6.08 -4.14
N TYR A 69 -0.86 6.30 -2.89
CA TYR A 69 0.40 5.83 -2.34
C TYR A 69 0.19 4.46 -1.68
N HIS A 70 0.61 3.41 -2.38
CA HIS A 70 0.48 2.05 -1.87
C HIS A 70 1.71 1.65 -1.03
N ILE A 71 1.61 1.92 0.27
CA ILE A 71 2.64 1.63 1.28
C ILE A 71 2.29 0.38 2.09
N GLY A 72 0.98 0.08 2.20
CA GLY A 72 0.46 -1.04 2.98
C GLY A 72 1.03 -2.38 2.54
N ALA A 73 1.70 -3.06 3.46
CA ALA A 73 2.25 -4.40 3.28
C ALA A 73 2.59 -5.01 4.63
N LEU A 74 2.54 -6.33 4.72
CA LEU A 74 3.17 -7.05 5.82
C LEU A 74 4.69 -6.96 5.63
N ALA A 75 5.35 -6.11 6.44
CA ALA A 75 6.77 -5.88 6.40
C ALA A 75 7.53 -6.90 7.29
N ARG A 76 8.85 -6.95 7.14
CA ARG A 76 9.82 -7.72 7.89
C ARG A 76 10.00 -9.16 7.41
N ILE A 77 11.27 -9.55 7.35
CA ILE A 77 11.74 -10.86 6.88
C ILE A 77 11.32 -11.96 7.86
N GLN A 78 11.63 -11.82 9.15
CA GLN A 78 11.44 -12.90 10.12
C GLN A 78 9.96 -13.39 10.23
N PRO A 79 8.95 -12.53 10.36
CA PRO A 79 7.56 -12.99 10.34
C PRO A 79 7.16 -13.66 9.03
N SER A 80 7.77 -13.29 7.91
CA SER A 80 7.45 -13.91 6.61
C SER A 80 7.95 -15.34 6.51
N LEU A 81 9.05 -15.68 7.19
CA LEU A 81 9.56 -17.05 7.23
C LEU A 81 8.65 -17.99 8.04
N THR A 82 7.98 -17.47 9.06
CA THR A 82 7.07 -18.27 9.90
C THR A 82 5.67 -18.40 9.32
N ARG A 83 5.21 -17.41 8.53
CA ARG A 83 3.89 -17.40 7.89
C ARG A 83 3.96 -17.02 6.40
N PRO A 84 4.63 -17.84 5.56
CA PRO A 84 4.96 -17.47 4.18
C PRO A 84 3.72 -17.23 3.32
N ILE A 85 2.72 -18.11 3.38
CA ILE A 85 1.49 -18.00 2.58
C ILE A 85 0.76 -16.70 2.94
N HIS A 86 0.63 -16.39 4.22
CA HIS A 86 -0.04 -15.19 4.70
C HIS A 86 0.65 -13.92 4.18
N HIS A 87 1.99 -13.84 4.25
CA HIS A 87 2.75 -12.69 3.75
C HIS A 87 2.65 -12.53 2.23
N ILE A 88 2.80 -13.62 1.48
CA ILE A 88 2.72 -13.59 0.02
C ILE A 88 1.32 -13.14 -0.41
N LYS A 89 0.28 -13.82 0.05
CA LYS A 89 -1.11 -13.47 -0.30
C LYS A 89 -1.44 -12.02 0.07
N ASN A 90 -1.16 -11.61 1.29
CA ASN A 90 -1.47 -10.25 1.73
C ASN A 90 -0.80 -9.19 0.83
N ASN A 91 0.51 -9.31 0.60
CA ASN A 91 1.25 -8.30 -0.15
C ASN A 91 0.92 -8.32 -1.65
N VAL A 92 0.62 -9.47 -2.23
CA VAL A 92 0.27 -9.61 -3.65
C VAL A 92 -1.19 -9.23 -3.89
N ASP A 93 -2.13 -9.79 -3.13
CA ASP A 93 -3.56 -9.56 -3.32
C ASP A 93 -3.93 -8.10 -3.07
N SER A 94 -3.38 -7.48 -2.02
CA SER A 94 -3.59 -6.04 -1.77
C SER A 94 -3.07 -5.16 -2.91
N THR A 95 -1.90 -5.49 -3.46
CA THR A 95 -1.33 -4.77 -4.61
C THR A 95 -2.20 -4.91 -5.86
N LEU A 96 -2.68 -6.12 -6.14
CA LEU A 96 -3.58 -6.37 -7.28
C LEU A 96 -4.89 -5.58 -7.14
N ASN A 97 -5.49 -5.54 -5.94
CA ASN A 97 -6.73 -4.80 -5.72
C ASN A 97 -6.54 -3.29 -5.91
N VAL A 98 -5.44 -2.74 -5.41
CA VAL A 98 -5.11 -1.31 -5.62
C VAL A 98 -4.93 -1.01 -7.10
N LEU A 99 -4.16 -1.82 -7.81
CA LEU A 99 -3.86 -1.60 -9.23
C LEU A 99 -5.09 -1.79 -10.12
N GLU A 100 -5.94 -2.76 -9.81
CA GLU A 100 -7.16 -2.99 -10.58
C GLU A 100 -8.16 -1.82 -10.47
N PHE A 101 -8.34 -1.28 -9.25
CA PHE A 101 -9.12 -0.06 -9.06
C PHE A 101 -8.49 1.14 -9.78
N ALA A 102 -7.18 1.34 -9.58
CA ALA A 102 -6.45 2.46 -10.18
C ALA A 102 -6.50 2.44 -11.71
N ARG A 103 -6.38 1.27 -12.32
CA ARG A 103 -6.53 1.06 -13.77
C ARG A 103 -7.91 1.50 -14.28
N ASN A 104 -8.98 1.05 -13.60
CA ASN A 104 -10.34 1.36 -13.99
C ASN A 104 -10.65 2.86 -13.90
N GLU A 105 -10.11 3.53 -12.89
CA GLU A 105 -10.32 4.96 -12.63
C GLU A 105 -9.25 5.85 -13.24
N LYS A 106 -8.23 5.28 -13.89
CA LYS A 106 -7.06 5.98 -14.47
C LYS A 106 -6.30 6.83 -13.45
N ILE A 107 -6.08 6.26 -12.27
CA ILE A 107 -5.39 6.92 -11.16
C ILE A 107 -3.94 6.42 -11.08
N PRO A 108 -2.94 7.32 -11.03
CA PRO A 108 -1.56 6.91 -10.83
C PRO A 108 -1.34 6.29 -9.44
N VAL A 109 -0.50 5.25 -9.40
CA VAL A 109 -0.10 4.57 -8.16
C VAL A 109 1.39 4.73 -7.91
N VAL A 110 1.75 5.18 -6.72
CA VAL A 110 3.13 5.16 -6.23
C VAL A 110 3.30 3.95 -5.30
N TYR A 111 4.03 2.96 -5.75
CA TYR A 111 4.25 1.71 -5.01
C TYR A 111 5.53 1.78 -4.17
N ALA A 112 5.45 1.39 -2.89
CA ALA A 112 6.61 1.28 -2.04
C ALA A 112 7.37 -0.03 -2.33
N GLY A 113 8.40 0.03 -3.14
CA GLY A 113 9.30 -1.09 -3.41
C GLY A 113 10.16 -1.49 -2.20
N SER A 114 11.06 -2.46 -2.39
CA SER A 114 11.97 -2.91 -1.33
C SER A 114 13.36 -3.24 -1.86
N SER A 115 14.39 -2.79 -1.14
CA SER A 115 15.79 -3.15 -1.42
C SER A 115 16.13 -4.59 -1.03
N SER A 116 15.28 -5.28 -0.28
CA SER A 116 15.55 -6.66 0.20
C SER A 116 15.82 -7.65 -0.93
N LYS A 117 15.30 -7.41 -2.13
CA LYS A 117 15.59 -8.23 -3.33
C LYS A 117 17.08 -8.25 -3.71
N HIS A 118 17.83 -7.18 -3.41
CA HIS A 118 19.25 -7.08 -3.72
C HIS A 118 20.14 -7.88 -2.73
N HIS A 119 19.57 -8.28 -1.59
CA HIS A 119 20.24 -9.12 -0.59
C HIS A 119 19.83 -10.59 -0.68
N GLY A 120 19.17 -10.98 -1.77
CA GLY A 120 18.71 -12.35 -2.03
C GLY A 120 17.19 -12.41 -2.22
N LEU A 121 16.76 -12.39 -3.49
CA LEU A 121 15.34 -12.41 -3.87
C LEU A 121 14.58 -13.60 -3.25
N TYR A 122 15.22 -14.76 -3.22
CA TYR A 122 14.67 -15.99 -2.65
C TYR A 122 15.03 -16.20 -1.17
N GLY A 123 15.64 -15.21 -0.53
CA GLY A 123 16.02 -15.29 0.88
C GLY A 123 14.85 -15.16 1.85
N SER A 124 13.68 -14.68 1.41
CA SER A 124 12.47 -14.64 2.22
C SER A 124 11.19 -14.43 1.41
N PRO A 125 10.03 -14.92 1.90
CA PRO A 125 8.73 -14.63 1.31
C PRO A 125 8.42 -13.13 1.24
N TYR A 126 8.91 -12.33 2.20
CA TYR A 126 8.79 -10.88 2.16
C TYR A 126 9.54 -10.27 0.97
N ALA A 127 10.83 -10.58 0.78
CA ALA A 127 11.61 -10.06 -0.34
C ALA A 127 10.98 -10.42 -1.68
N TRP A 128 10.54 -11.67 -1.83
CA TRP A 128 9.88 -12.15 -3.02
C TRP A 128 8.55 -11.44 -3.28
N SER A 129 7.69 -11.31 -2.26
CA SER A 129 6.37 -10.67 -2.43
C SER A 129 6.47 -9.18 -2.77
N LYS A 130 7.46 -8.47 -2.22
CA LYS A 130 7.70 -7.07 -2.56
C LYS A 130 8.22 -6.91 -3.99
N TRP A 131 9.14 -7.77 -4.42
CA TRP A 131 9.59 -7.81 -5.80
C TRP A 131 8.44 -8.14 -6.76
N MET A 132 7.61 -9.14 -6.44
CA MET A 132 6.43 -9.48 -7.24
C MET A 132 5.50 -8.27 -7.41
N GLY A 133 5.27 -7.49 -6.35
CA GLY A 133 4.48 -6.26 -6.43
C GLY A 133 5.07 -5.24 -7.41
N GLU A 134 6.40 -5.07 -7.44
CA GLU A 134 7.06 -4.22 -8.44
C GLU A 134 6.86 -4.73 -9.88
N GLU A 135 6.95 -6.05 -10.10
CA GLU A 135 6.73 -6.65 -11.42
C GLU A 135 5.26 -6.53 -11.87
N ILE A 136 4.31 -6.68 -10.93
CA ILE A 136 2.89 -6.45 -11.22
C ILE A 136 2.65 -4.98 -11.60
N CYS A 137 3.25 -4.01 -10.91
CA CYS A 137 3.16 -2.60 -11.27
C CYS A 137 3.67 -2.34 -12.70
N LYS A 138 4.81 -2.94 -13.08
CA LYS A 138 5.36 -2.83 -14.44
C LYS A 138 4.42 -3.46 -15.48
N LEU A 139 3.86 -4.64 -15.17
CA LEU A 139 2.90 -5.31 -16.04
C LEU A 139 1.68 -4.43 -16.30
N TYR A 140 1.09 -3.86 -15.23
CA TYR A 140 -0.08 -2.99 -15.35
C TYR A 140 0.22 -1.74 -16.16
N ASN A 141 1.35 -1.09 -15.90
CA ASN A 141 1.78 0.08 -16.66
C ASN A 141 1.98 -0.24 -18.16
N GLN A 142 2.53 -1.40 -18.48
CA GLN A 142 2.79 -1.80 -19.87
C GLN A 142 1.52 -2.23 -20.62
N CYS A 143 0.55 -2.82 -19.94
CA CYS A 143 -0.63 -3.38 -20.56
C CYS A 143 -1.84 -2.44 -20.61
N TYR A 144 -1.89 -1.44 -19.73
CA TYR A 144 -3.11 -0.66 -19.50
C TYR A 144 -2.92 0.86 -19.53
N ASP A 145 -1.75 1.36 -19.91
CA ASP A 145 -1.53 2.80 -20.17
C ASP A 145 -2.02 3.25 -21.55
#